data_625aa7cfc2a2b3605aa34866f639a3eb
#
_entry.id   625aa7cfc2a2b3605aa34866f639a3eb
#
_cell.length_a   1.000
_cell.length_b   1.000
_cell.length_c   1.000
_cell.angle_alpha   90.00
_cell.angle_beta   90.00
_cell.angle_gamma   90.00
#
_symmetry.space_group_name_H-M   'P 1'
#
loop_
_entity.id
_entity.type
_entity.pdbx_description
1 polymer ?
#
loop_
_entity_poly.entity_id
_entity_poly.type
_entity_poly.pdbx_seq_one_letter_code
_entity_poly.pdbx_strand_id
1 'polypeptide(L)'
;LDTIKKRLGDLEELLEELFLYTRLQGGALPLECGKTAALPPLWEALAEFYPQLEAAGAAPELRFDRENLAVWASPEALGRVYRNLIANALRHGGGGLTVSGRDGEICFSNELLPGPRPDLEHLFDRFYQSSPARARGGAGLGLSIVRELMERMGGQVSAGIAENELWIKLVFAQ
;
A
#
# COMPACT_ATOMS: atom_id res chain seq x y z
N LEU A 1 -10.52 1.30 -28.88
CA LEU A 1 -9.98 2.58 -28.37
C LEU A 1 -9.78 2.52 -26.85
N ASP A 2 -10.73 1.96 -26.08
CA ASP A 2 -10.67 1.89 -24.60
C ASP A 2 -9.54 1.00 -24.08
N THR A 3 -9.25 -0.11 -24.78
CA THR A 3 -8.15 -1.01 -24.41
C THR A 3 -6.77 -0.33 -24.57
N ILE A 4 -6.61 0.50 -25.58
CA ILE A 4 -5.36 1.24 -25.82
C ILE A 4 -5.19 2.33 -24.76
N LYS A 5 -6.25 3.08 -24.45
CA LYS A 5 -6.23 4.11 -23.39
C LYS A 5 -5.89 3.49 -22.02
N LYS A 6 -6.51 2.34 -21.71
CA LYS A 6 -6.21 1.61 -20.47
C LYS A 6 -4.75 1.19 -20.41
N ARG A 7 -4.20 0.59 -21.48
CA ARG A 7 -2.80 0.16 -21.53
C ARG A 7 -1.82 1.33 -21.46
N LEU A 8 -2.20 2.49 -22.03
CA LEU A 8 -1.39 3.70 -21.93
C LEU A 8 -1.35 4.21 -20.47
N GLY A 9 -2.49 4.24 -19.79
CA GLY A 9 -2.56 4.58 -18.37
C GLY A 9 -1.76 3.62 -17.49
N ASP A 10 -1.87 2.31 -17.73
CA ASP A 10 -1.08 1.30 -17.02
C ASP A 10 0.43 1.51 -17.23
N LEU A 11 0.87 1.94 -18.42
CA LEU A 11 2.27 2.23 -18.73
C LEU A 11 2.75 3.52 -18.07
N GLU A 12 1.91 4.56 -18.03
CA GLU A 12 2.23 5.81 -17.33
C GLU A 12 2.40 5.56 -15.84
N GLU A 13 1.50 4.83 -15.21
CA GLU A 13 1.60 4.43 -13.79
C GLU A 13 2.90 3.66 -13.52
N LEU A 14 3.25 2.72 -14.40
CA LEU A 14 4.48 1.95 -14.37
C LEU A 14 5.74 2.81 -14.41
N LEU A 15 5.78 3.79 -15.31
CA LEU A 15 6.90 4.71 -15.47
C LEU A 15 7.03 5.61 -14.23
N GLU A 16 5.94 6.09 -13.67
CA GLU A 16 5.95 6.89 -12.44
C GLU A 16 6.45 6.09 -11.24
N GLU A 17 5.98 4.84 -11.08
CA GLU A 17 6.46 3.94 -10.02
C GLU A 17 7.97 3.65 -10.16
N LEU A 18 8.44 3.34 -11.37
CA LEU A 18 9.84 3.07 -11.64
C LEU A 18 10.71 4.32 -11.42
N PHE A 19 10.24 5.48 -11.86
CA PHE A 19 10.95 6.74 -11.67
C PHE A 19 11.05 7.10 -10.18
N LEU A 20 9.98 6.95 -9.43
CA LEU A 20 9.99 7.13 -7.98
C LEU A 20 10.98 6.17 -7.32
N TYR A 21 10.90 4.89 -7.68
CA TYR A 21 11.77 3.88 -7.12
C TYR A 21 13.26 4.20 -7.35
N THR A 22 13.63 4.61 -8.56
CA THR A 22 15.01 5.01 -8.87
C THR A 22 15.46 6.22 -8.07
N ARG A 23 14.59 7.21 -7.87
CA ARG A 23 14.89 8.38 -7.03
C ARG A 23 15.06 8.00 -5.56
N LEU A 24 14.26 7.07 -5.08
CA LEU A 24 14.40 6.53 -3.72
C LEU A 24 15.76 5.83 -3.57
N GLN A 25 16.11 4.92 -4.47
CA GLN A 25 17.41 4.21 -4.43
C GLN A 25 18.62 5.15 -4.52
N GLY A 26 18.54 6.17 -5.33
CA GLY A 26 19.61 7.17 -5.49
C GLY A 26 19.75 8.17 -4.34
N GLY A 27 18.92 8.09 -3.30
CA GLY A 27 18.91 9.07 -2.22
C GLY A 27 18.47 10.48 -2.64
N ALA A 28 18.00 10.63 -3.87
CA ALA A 28 17.65 11.92 -4.47
C ALA A 28 16.30 12.48 -4.00
N LEU A 29 15.54 11.74 -3.18
CA LEU A 29 14.28 12.19 -2.62
C LEU A 29 14.44 12.45 -1.12
N PRO A 30 14.64 13.70 -0.68
CA PRO A 30 14.63 14.03 0.74
C PRO A 30 13.21 13.80 1.30
N LEU A 31 13.12 13.13 2.44
CA LEU A 31 11.88 12.98 3.18
C LEU A 31 11.94 13.88 4.42
N GLU A 32 11.05 14.86 4.49
CA GLU A 32 10.89 15.69 5.68
C GLU A 32 10.01 14.96 6.69
N CYS A 33 10.65 14.19 7.59
CA CYS A 33 9.96 13.43 8.62
C CYS A 33 9.74 14.27 9.88
N GLY A 34 8.59 14.08 10.50
CA GLY A 34 8.22 14.71 11.76
C GLY A 34 7.02 13.99 12.38
N LYS A 35 6.57 14.51 13.52
CA LYS A 35 5.34 14.03 14.16
C LYS A 35 4.13 14.36 13.28
N THR A 36 3.60 13.37 12.62
CA THR A 36 2.56 13.48 11.60
C THR A 36 1.29 12.80 12.07
N ALA A 37 0.13 13.45 11.91
CA ALA A 37 -1.16 12.82 12.13
C ALA A 37 -1.38 11.71 11.07
N ALA A 38 -1.68 10.48 11.53
CA ALA A 38 -1.77 9.32 10.64
C ALA A 38 -3.07 9.29 9.81
N LEU A 39 -4.17 9.82 10.34
CA LEU A 39 -5.49 9.72 9.72
C LEU A 39 -5.71 10.61 8.49
N PRO A 40 -5.30 11.91 8.47
CA PRO A 40 -5.56 12.76 7.32
C PRO A 40 -5.05 12.20 5.98
N PRO A 41 -3.79 11.72 5.85
CA PRO A 41 -3.33 11.10 4.61
C PRO A 41 -4.08 9.79 4.28
N LEU A 42 -4.58 9.07 5.28
CA LEU A 42 -5.40 7.88 5.07
C LEU A 42 -6.76 8.25 4.47
N TRP A 43 -7.42 9.28 5.02
CA TRP A 43 -8.70 9.76 4.49
C TRP A 43 -8.58 10.23 3.04
N GLU A 44 -7.51 10.97 2.71
CA GLU A 44 -7.23 11.41 1.34
C GLU A 44 -7.06 10.22 0.40
N ALA A 45 -6.26 9.23 0.79
CA ALA A 45 -6.06 8.01 0.01
C ALA A 45 -7.36 7.21 -0.17
N LEU A 46 -8.15 7.02 0.88
CA LEU A 46 -9.44 6.33 0.78
C LEU A 46 -10.44 7.08 -0.10
N ALA A 47 -10.47 8.40 -0.04
CA ALA A 47 -11.33 9.22 -0.90
C ALA A 47 -10.95 9.09 -2.39
N GLU A 48 -9.66 9.04 -2.70
CA GLU A 48 -9.15 8.83 -4.07
C GLU A 48 -9.60 7.48 -4.64
N PHE A 49 -9.58 6.41 -3.84
CA PHE A 49 -9.97 5.06 -4.25
C PHE A 49 -11.44 4.72 -3.99
N TYR A 50 -12.24 5.67 -3.48
CA TYR A 50 -13.62 5.40 -3.10
C TYR A 50 -14.46 4.75 -4.21
N PRO A 51 -14.43 5.22 -5.47
CA PRO A 51 -15.20 4.61 -6.55
C PRO A 51 -14.84 3.15 -6.80
N GLN A 52 -13.55 2.81 -6.70
CA GLN A 52 -13.06 1.44 -6.91
C GLN A 52 -13.42 0.54 -5.72
N LEU A 53 -13.33 1.06 -4.50
CA LEU A 53 -13.72 0.35 -3.27
C LEU A 53 -15.22 0.06 -3.27
N GLU A 54 -16.05 1.03 -3.64
CA GLU A 54 -17.49 0.86 -3.74
C GLU A 54 -17.86 -0.18 -4.81
N ALA A 55 -17.27 -0.08 -6.01
CA ALA A 55 -17.50 -1.04 -7.10
C ALA A 55 -17.06 -2.47 -6.75
N ALA A 56 -16.04 -2.63 -5.93
CA ALA A 56 -15.55 -3.92 -5.42
C ALA A 56 -16.37 -4.45 -4.24
N GLY A 57 -17.33 -3.69 -3.70
CA GLY A 57 -18.03 -4.03 -2.46
C GLY A 57 -17.10 -4.11 -1.23
N ALA A 58 -15.96 -3.43 -1.30
CA ALA A 58 -14.90 -3.45 -0.29
C ALA A 58 -14.94 -2.17 0.56
N ALA A 59 -16.09 -1.88 1.18
CA ALA A 59 -16.20 -0.75 2.11
C ALA A 59 -15.14 -0.89 3.22
N PRO A 60 -14.23 0.10 3.40
CA PRO A 60 -13.16 -0.02 4.37
C PRO A 60 -13.70 0.08 5.80
N GLU A 61 -13.24 -0.83 6.66
CA GLU A 61 -13.46 -0.77 8.09
C GLU A 61 -12.25 -0.14 8.77
N LEU A 62 -12.47 0.91 9.57
CA LEU A 62 -11.41 1.63 10.27
C LEU A 62 -11.51 1.36 11.77
N ARG A 63 -10.42 0.84 12.37
CA ARG A 63 -10.30 0.49 13.78
C ARG A 63 -9.11 1.20 14.40
N PHE A 64 -9.32 2.40 14.93
CA PHE A 64 -8.28 3.19 15.57
C PHE A 64 -8.60 3.42 17.04
N ASP A 65 -7.66 3.12 17.92
CA ASP A 65 -7.83 3.32 19.36
C ASP A 65 -7.92 4.81 19.73
N ARG A 66 -7.39 5.70 18.88
CA ARG A 66 -7.38 7.15 19.07
C ARG A 66 -7.56 7.88 17.74
N GLU A 67 -8.43 8.89 17.72
CA GLU A 67 -8.60 9.78 16.56
C GLU A 67 -7.34 10.60 16.23
N ASN A 68 -6.47 10.81 17.20
CA ASN A 68 -5.24 11.62 17.07
C ASN A 68 -3.99 10.75 17.05
N LEU A 69 -4.04 9.57 16.39
CA LEU A 69 -2.84 8.76 16.22
C LEU A 69 -1.79 9.56 15.44
N ALA A 70 -0.64 9.80 16.06
CA ALA A 70 0.51 10.45 15.44
C ALA A 70 1.65 9.45 15.30
N VAL A 71 2.33 9.52 14.17
CA VAL A 71 3.48 8.69 13.82
C VAL A 71 4.65 9.56 13.35
N TRP A 72 5.86 9.04 13.41
CA TRP A 72 7.03 9.70 12.85
C TRP A 72 7.10 9.41 11.35
N ALA A 73 6.72 10.38 10.51
CA ALA A 73 6.66 10.18 9.07
C ALA A 73 6.73 11.50 8.30
N SER A 74 7.03 11.42 7.01
CA SER A 74 6.71 12.47 6.05
C SER A 74 5.25 12.33 5.62
N PRO A 75 4.41 13.37 5.70
CA PRO A 75 2.99 13.28 5.29
C PRO A 75 2.81 12.80 3.85
N GLU A 76 3.65 13.29 2.94
CA GLU A 76 3.62 12.90 1.53
C GLU A 76 3.98 11.43 1.33
N ALA A 77 5.05 10.97 1.97
CA ALA A 77 5.48 9.57 1.92
C ALA A 77 4.44 8.64 2.54
N LEU A 78 3.84 9.05 3.65
CA LEU A 78 2.77 8.30 4.32
C LEU A 78 1.53 8.15 3.44
N GLY A 79 1.09 9.22 2.79
CA GLY A 79 0.00 9.17 1.82
C GLY A 79 0.29 8.21 0.66
N ARG A 80 1.53 8.18 0.17
CA ARG A 80 1.95 7.25 -0.88
C ARG A 80 1.98 5.80 -0.41
N VAL A 81 2.45 5.54 0.81
CA VAL A 81 2.38 4.21 1.44
C VAL A 81 0.94 3.72 1.47
N TYR A 82 0.00 4.55 1.94
CA TYR A 82 -1.40 4.18 2.02
C TYR A 82 -2.03 3.91 0.65
N ARG A 83 -1.78 4.76 -0.35
CA ARG A 83 -2.26 4.53 -1.73
C ARG A 83 -1.77 3.20 -2.28
N ASN A 84 -0.50 2.86 -2.09
CA ASN A 84 0.04 1.57 -2.53
C ASN A 84 -0.63 0.38 -1.83
N LEU A 85 -0.90 0.48 -0.53
CA LEU A 85 -1.55 -0.60 0.22
C LEU A 85 -3.02 -0.76 -0.16
N ILE A 86 -3.76 0.33 -0.36
CA ILE A 86 -5.16 0.30 -0.83
C ILE A 86 -5.23 -0.28 -2.25
N ALA A 87 -4.36 0.19 -3.15
CA ALA A 87 -4.28 -0.34 -4.52
C ALA A 87 -3.94 -1.83 -4.53
N ASN A 88 -3.04 -2.28 -3.66
CA ASN A 88 -2.70 -3.69 -3.50
C ASN A 88 -3.91 -4.51 -3.01
N ALA A 89 -4.65 -4.03 -2.02
CA ALA A 89 -5.85 -4.68 -1.52
C ALA A 89 -6.93 -4.79 -2.61
N LEU A 90 -7.16 -3.73 -3.39
CA LEU A 90 -8.10 -3.74 -4.52
C LEU A 90 -7.69 -4.69 -5.65
N ARG A 91 -6.38 -4.79 -5.94
CA ARG A 91 -5.86 -5.61 -7.03
C ARG A 91 -5.83 -7.09 -6.70
N HIS A 92 -5.50 -7.43 -5.48
CA HIS A 92 -5.22 -8.81 -5.04
C HIS A 92 -6.18 -9.33 -3.98
N GLY A 93 -7.01 -8.47 -3.39
CA GLY A 93 -7.97 -8.84 -2.36
C GLY A 93 -9.24 -9.49 -2.91
N GLY A 94 -9.84 -10.35 -2.09
CA GLY A 94 -11.14 -10.99 -2.33
C GLY A 94 -12.33 -10.19 -1.81
N GLY A 95 -12.09 -9.06 -1.18
CA GLY A 95 -13.06 -8.20 -0.51
C GLY A 95 -12.57 -7.76 0.87
N GLY A 96 -13.33 -6.89 1.50
CA GLY A 96 -13.08 -6.41 2.85
C GLY A 96 -11.69 -5.77 3.04
N LEU A 97 -11.65 -4.48 3.24
CA LEU A 97 -10.42 -3.78 3.63
C LEU A 97 -10.58 -3.31 5.08
N THR A 98 -9.74 -3.79 5.98
CA THR A 98 -9.67 -3.27 7.35
C THR A 98 -8.36 -2.52 7.54
N VAL A 99 -8.45 -1.31 8.08
CA VAL A 99 -7.27 -0.55 8.50
C VAL A 99 -7.37 -0.28 9.99
N SER A 100 -6.39 -0.75 10.74
CA SER A 100 -6.33 -0.54 12.18
C SER A 100 -5.06 0.19 12.58
N GLY A 101 -5.13 0.97 13.65
CA GLY A 101 -3.97 1.74 14.14
C GLY A 101 -3.90 1.79 15.66
N ARG A 102 -2.71 1.54 16.20
CA ARG A 102 -2.42 1.53 17.63
C ARG A 102 -0.95 1.83 17.88
N ASP A 103 -0.68 2.74 18.80
CA ASP A 103 0.64 2.95 19.42
C ASP A 103 1.87 2.89 18.47
N GLY A 104 1.81 3.65 17.36
CA GLY A 104 2.91 3.67 16.38
C GLY A 104 2.87 2.53 15.36
N GLU A 105 1.82 1.73 15.33
CA GLU A 105 1.58 0.69 14.34
C GLU A 105 0.31 0.97 13.53
N ILE A 106 0.34 0.69 12.24
CA ILE A 106 -0.84 0.70 11.37
C ILE A 106 -0.84 -0.60 10.56
N CYS A 107 -1.98 -1.28 10.56
CA CYS A 107 -2.14 -2.55 9.88
C CYS A 107 -3.26 -2.47 8.85
N PHE A 108 -2.96 -2.90 7.64
CA PHE A 108 -3.93 -3.10 6.56
C PHE A 108 -4.18 -4.59 6.41
N SER A 109 -5.42 -5.02 6.41
CA SER A 109 -5.78 -6.41 6.13
C SER A 109 -6.91 -6.51 5.12
N ASN A 110 -6.87 -7.53 4.30
CA ASN A 110 -7.91 -7.85 3.34
C ASN A 110 -8.00 -9.35 3.11
N GLU A 111 -9.19 -9.82 2.74
CA GLU A 111 -9.39 -11.22 2.35
C GLU A 111 -8.56 -11.57 1.11
N LEU A 112 -8.03 -12.78 1.09
CA LEU A 112 -7.35 -13.32 -0.08
C LEU A 112 -8.35 -13.89 -1.09
N LEU A 113 -8.08 -13.66 -2.37
CA LEU A 113 -8.78 -14.36 -3.45
C LEU A 113 -8.49 -15.87 -3.39
N PRO A 114 -9.46 -16.72 -3.79
CA PRO A 114 -9.22 -18.15 -3.93
C PRO A 114 -8.06 -18.42 -4.88
N GLY A 115 -7.15 -19.32 -4.50
CA GLY A 115 -6.01 -19.72 -5.31
C GLY A 115 -4.69 -19.77 -4.55
N PRO A 116 -3.55 -19.75 -5.27
CA PRO A 116 -2.24 -19.80 -4.62
C PRO A 116 -2.02 -18.58 -3.71
N ARG A 117 -1.51 -18.86 -2.51
CA ARG A 117 -1.15 -17.82 -1.55
C ARG A 117 0.10 -17.09 -2.01
N PRO A 118 0.22 -15.78 -1.70
CA PRO A 118 1.45 -15.06 -1.97
C PRO A 118 2.62 -15.62 -1.16
N ASP A 119 3.81 -15.60 -1.76
CA ASP A 119 5.04 -15.92 -1.06
C ASP A 119 5.46 -14.72 -0.21
N LEU A 120 5.36 -14.86 1.11
CA LEU A 120 5.64 -13.79 2.05
C LEU A 120 7.11 -13.37 2.08
N GLU A 121 8.04 -14.28 1.76
CA GLU A 121 9.47 -13.97 1.71
C GLU A 121 9.79 -12.98 0.59
N HIS A 122 9.07 -13.09 -0.53
CA HIS A 122 9.27 -12.28 -1.73
C HIS A 122 8.23 -11.16 -1.91
N LEU A 123 7.27 -11.04 -0.98
CA LEU A 123 6.13 -10.13 -1.12
C LEU A 123 6.54 -8.65 -1.36
N PHE A 124 7.64 -8.22 -0.75
CA PHE A 124 8.19 -6.88 -0.88
C PHE A 124 9.31 -6.76 -1.91
N ASP A 125 9.60 -7.83 -2.65
CA ASP A 125 10.61 -7.79 -3.69
C ASP A 125 10.09 -7.07 -4.94
N ARG A 126 11.03 -6.45 -5.65
CA ARG A 126 10.72 -5.75 -6.90
C ARG A 126 10.19 -6.74 -7.94
N PHE A 127 9.15 -6.30 -8.67
CA PHE A 127 8.55 -7.08 -9.76
C PHE A 127 7.96 -8.41 -9.31
N TYR A 128 7.81 -8.63 -7.99
CA TYR A 128 7.14 -9.81 -7.49
C TYR A 128 5.65 -9.76 -7.81
N GLN A 129 5.14 -10.86 -8.34
CA GLN A 129 3.73 -11.09 -8.62
C GLN A 129 3.38 -12.52 -8.23
N SER A 130 2.41 -12.71 -7.37
CA SER A 130 2.00 -14.04 -6.87
C SER A 130 1.40 -14.94 -7.94
N SER A 131 0.96 -14.40 -9.08
CA SER A 131 0.48 -15.17 -10.24
C SER A 131 0.50 -14.32 -11.51
N PRO A 132 1.22 -14.75 -12.57
CA PRO A 132 1.23 -14.05 -13.86
C PRO A 132 -0.15 -13.98 -14.54
N ALA A 133 -1.01 -14.98 -14.30
CA ALA A 133 -2.35 -15.05 -14.88
C ALA A 133 -3.33 -14.04 -14.26
N ARG A 134 -3.00 -13.47 -13.11
CA ARG A 134 -3.79 -12.48 -12.38
C ARG A 134 -3.19 -11.08 -12.43
N ALA A 135 -2.21 -10.85 -13.29
CA ALA A 135 -1.64 -9.52 -13.51
C ALA A 135 -2.71 -8.56 -14.07
N ARG A 136 -3.60 -8.12 -13.19
CA ARG A 136 -4.61 -7.09 -13.46
C ARG A 136 -3.98 -5.70 -13.44
N GLY A 137 -2.84 -5.54 -14.12
CA GLY A 137 -2.08 -4.31 -14.12
C GLY A 137 -1.12 -4.18 -12.92
N GLY A 138 -0.11 -3.33 -13.06
CA GLY A 138 0.91 -3.04 -12.07
C GLY A 138 2.20 -3.84 -12.24
N ALA A 139 3.32 -3.16 -11.99
CA ALA A 139 4.68 -3.70 -12.18
C ALA A 139 5.17 -4.62 -11.06
N GLY A 140 4.42 -4.76 -9.98
CA GLY A 140 4.94 -5.41 -8.77
C GLY A 140 5.95 -4.52 -8.02
N LEU A 141 5.86 -3.20 -8.17
CA LEU A 141 6.70 -2.23 -7.48
C LEU A 141 6.04 -1.64 -6.22
N GLY A 142 4.72 -1.65 -6.12
CA GLY A 142 3.97 -0.96 -5.06
C GLY A 142 4.42 -1.35 -3.65
N LEU A 143 4.54 -2.64 -3.34
CA LEU A 143 4.98 -3.08 -2.02
C LEU A 143 6.49 -2.88 -1.78
N SER A 144 7.32 -2.95 -2.81
CA SER A 144 8.74 -2.60 -2.67
C SER A 144 8.94 -1.11 -2.39
N ILE A 145 8.08 -0.25 -2.97
CA ILE A 145 8.04 1.19 -2.65
C ILE A 145 7.61 1.41 -1.20
N VAL A 146 6.59 0.69 -0.72
CA VAL A 146 6.17 0.74 0.69
C VAL A 146 7.34 0.42 1.62
N ARG A 147 8.05 -0.68 1.37
CA ARG A 147 9.22 -1.06 2.17
C ARG A 147 10.28 0.04 2.17
N GLU A 148 10.66 0.52 1.01
CA GLU A 148 11.69 1.57 0.86
C GLU A 148 11.30 2.87 1.59
N LEU A 149 10.06 3.33 1.45
CA LEU A 149 9.57 4.53 2.14
C LEU A 149 9.55 4.34 3.66
N MET A 150 9.09 3.18 4.15
CA MET A 150 9.09 2.89 5.58
C MET A 150 10.50 2.86 6.16
N GLU A 151 11.44 2.18 5.51
CA GLU A 151 12.85 2.13 5.92
C GLU A 151 13.49 3.52 5.96
N ARG A 152 13.22 4.36 4.97
CA ARG A 152 13.72 5.74 4.92
C ARG A 152 13.10 6.65 5.97
N MET A 153 11.91 6.37 6.44
CA MET A 153 11.29 7.04 7.58
C MET A 153 11.75 6.45 8.94
N GLY A 154 12.68 5.48 8.92
CA GLY A 154 13.17 4.79 10.11
C GLY A 154 12.22 3.74 10.68
N GLY A 155 11.17 3.40 9.95
CA GLY A 155 10.20 2.38 10.31
C GLY A 155 10.47 1.02 9.66
N GLN A 156 9.52 0.12 9.81
CA GLN A 156 9.58 -1.23 9.26
C GLN A 156 8.22 -1.63 8.69
N VAL A 157 8.22 -2.55 7.74
CA VAL A 157 7.02 -3.19 7.22
C VAL A 157 7.14 -4.70 7.30
N SER A 158 6.06 -5.37 7.67
CA SER A 158 5.96 -6.82 7.71
C SER A 158 4.61 -7.27 7.18
N ALA A 159 4.51 -8.52 6.78
CA ALA A 159 3.27 -9.12 6.30
C ALA A 159 3.11 -10.54 6.82
N GLY A 160 1.89 -10.99 6.86
CA GLY A 160 1.56 -12.37 7.20
C GLY A 160 0.16 -12.73 6.71
N ILE A 161 -0.15 -14.00 6.83
CA ILE A 161 -1.47 -14.54 6.49
C ILE A 161 -2.04 -15.20 7.75
N ALA A 162 -3.21 -14.76 8.16
CA ALA A 162 -3.98 -15.37 9.23
C ALA A 162 -5.32 -15.84 8.65
N GLU A 163 -5.65 -17.12 8.82
CA GLU A 163 -6.83 -17.75 8.21
C GLU A 163 -6.84 -17.57 6.69
N ASN A 164 -7.64 -16.65 6.18
CA ASN A 164 -7.73 -16.29 4.76
C ASN A 164 -7.50 -14.80 4.51
N GLU A 165 -6.90 -14.10 5.45
CA GLU A 165 -6.58 -12.68 5.35
C GLU A 165 -5.07 -12.45 5.22
N LEU A 166 -4.68 -11.62 4.26
CA LEU A 166 -3.35 -11.02 4.19
C LEU A 166 -3.37 -9.75 5.05
N TRP A 167 -2.42 -9.65 5.98
CA TRP A 167 -2.19 -8.42 6.72
C TRP A 167 -0.81 -7.85 6.40
N ILE A 168 -0.73 -6.54 6.31
CA ILE A 168 0.52 -5.79 6.13
C ILE A 168 0.59 -4.75 7.25
N LYS A 169 1.62 -4.85 8.08
CA LYS A 169 1.84 -4.01 9.24
C LYS A 169 2.97 -3.03 9.01
N LEU A 170 2.70 -1.77 9.27
CA LEU A 170 3.64 -0.67 9.32
C LEU A 170 3.99 -0.37 10.77
N VAL A 171 5.27 -0.36 11.11
CA VAL A 171 5.79 0.03 12.43
C VAL A 171 6.62 1.28 12.23
N PHE A 172 6.23 2.37 12.87
CA PHE A 172 6.90 3.68 12.72
C PHE A 172 7.99 3.86 13.79
N ALA A 173 9.00 4.67 13.46
CA ALA A 173 9.98 5.12 14.43
C ALA A 173 9.30 5.88 15.58
N GLN A 174 9.85 5.77 16.78
CA GLN A 174 9.38 6.47 17.98
C GLN A 174 10.12 7.78 18.18
#